data_94ed0ae19e91de56646237e8be89b6d6
#
_entry.id   94ed0ae19e91de56646237e8be89b6d6
#
_cell.length_a   1.000
_cell.length_b   1.000
_cell.length_c   1.000
_cell.angle_alpha   90.00
_cell.angle_beta   90.00
_cell.angle_gamma   90.00
#
_symmetry.space_group_name_H-M   'P 1'
#
loop_
_entity.id
_entity.type
_entity.pdbx_description
1 polymer ?
#
loop_
_entity_poly.entity_id
_entity_poly.type
_entity_poly.pdbx_seq_one_letter_code
_entity_poly.pdbx_strand_id
1 'polypeptide(L)'
;MMQHIILCGGSGTRLWPLSNKQTPKQLLPLFEGSSLLQLAYLRNQEACNSVLAIVNEQHAATVEQQLLHAGAVNLRMLAEPVGRNTAAAIALAAFVSKPETILLITPADHLIGTPDIYAQTIETAQLLAAGNSLVTIGLQPTYPETGFGYIQYSGHDVIRFVEKPDADNASRMLKSGDFLWNSGIFCCKAGILLQELQKYAPEIYETAAIAASEWLRTGKLSLAAMEEIPATSIDYAVMEKSNKVKVVPSTMEWSDVGSYEALAQALVQHYQYHNHQAVSIQSGNNMVIGTEKLVALVGVENLVVVNTPEALLIMKKGKGQEIKQLHQWVKENRPELL
;
A
#
# COMPACT_ATOMS: atom_id res chain seq x y z
N MET A 1 -23.70 1.38 3.83
CA MET A 1 -22.77 2.35 4.45
C MET A 1 -21.38 1.79 4.27
N MET A 2 -20.42 2.57 3.79
CA MET A 2 -19.05 2.11 3.51
C MET A 2 -18.07 2.71 4.51
N GLN A 3 -17.13 1.90 5.00
CA GLN A 3 -16.07 2.29 5.92
C GLN A 3 -14.72 2.15 5.21
N HIS A 4 -13.89 3.18 5.28
CA HIS A 4 -12.53 3.13 4.76
C HIS A 4 -11.59 2.47 5.79
N ILE A 5 -10.97 1.38 5.40
CA ILE A 5 -9.91 0.70 6.15
C ILE A 5 -8.59 1.05 5.49
N ILE A 6 -7.74 1.80 6.18
CA ILE A 6 -6.43 2.18 5.66
C ILE A 6 -5.37 1.28 6.29
N LEU A 7 -4.67 0.52 5.48
CA LEU A 7 -3.55 -0.31 5.91
C LEU A 7 -2.26 0.52 5.87
N CYS A 8 -1.82 0.99 7.04
CA CYS A 8 -0.62 1.84 7.18
C CYS A 8 0.66 1.02 7.42
N GLY A 9 0.68 -0.24 6.99
CA GLY A 9 1.83 -1.11 7.09
C GLY A 9 2.90 -0.82 6.03
N GLY A 10 4.07 -1.46 6.20
CA GLY A 10 5.21 -1.35 5.28
C GLY A 10 6.27 -0.34 5.71
N SER A 11 7.54 -0.76 5.64
CA SER A 11 8.69 0.06 6.06
C SER A 11 9.28 0.91 4.94
N GLY A 12 8.88 0.66 3.67
CA GLY A 12 9.37 1.44 2.52
C GLY A 12 10.89 1.39 2.31
N THR A 13 11.59 0.36 2.75
CA THR A 13 13.07 0.26 2.77
C THR A 13 13.77 0.55 1.45
N ARG A 14 13.07 0.37 0.32
CA ARG A 14 13.61 0.68 -1.02
C ARG A 14 13.73 2.17 -1.33
N LEU A 15 13.14 3.03 -0.51
CA LEU A 15 13.29 4.49 -0.58
C LEU A 15 14.24 5.05 0.48
N TRP A 16 15.07 4.20 1.11
CA TRP A 16 16.16 4.70 1.96
C TRP A 16 17.12 5.56 1.12
N PRO A 17 17.59 6.74 1.59
CA PRO A 17 17.44 7.31 2.93
C PRO A 17 16.19 8.20 3.16
N LEU A 18 15.30 8.42 2.17
CA LEU A 18 14.08 9.21 2.40
C LEU A 18 13.17 8.55 3.43
N SER A 19 12.95 7.25 3.29
CA SER A 19 12.18 6.47 4.26
C SER A 19 13.10 5.77 5.26
N ASN A 20 12.74 5.83 6.52
CA ASN A 20 13.42 5.17 7.63
C ASN A 20 12.40 4.60 8.62
N LYS A 21 12.87 4.03 9.75
CA LYS A 21 11.99 3.49 10.79
C LYS A 21 11.08 4.52 11.43
N GLN A 22 11.51 5.78 11.53
CA GLN A 22 10.73 6.86 12.13
C GLN A 22 9.72 7.44 11.15
N THR A 23 10.09 7.51 9.87
CA THR A 23 9.27 8.10 8.81
C THR A 23 9.18 7.13 7.62
N PRO A 24 8.27 6.14 7.67
CA PRO A 24 8.05 5.23 6.56
C PRO A 24 7.46 5.95 5.35
N LYS A 25 7.59 5.36 4.18
CA LYS A 25 7.24 5.91 2.85
C LYS A 25 5.90 6.64 2.83
N GLN A 26 4.86 6.03 3.37
CA GLN A 26 3.49 6.55 3.34
C GLN A 26 3.29 7.84 4.14
N LEU A 27 4.22 8.19 5.02
CA LEU A 27 4.17 9.40 5.86
C LEU A 27 5.02 10.55 5.32
N LEU A 28 5.81 10.31 4.26
CA LEU A 28 6.68 11.34 3.67
C LEU A 28 5.85 12.39 2.90
N PRO A 29 6.03 13.70 3.16
CA PRO A 29 5.29 14.77 2.51
C PRO A 29 5.87 15.11 1.13
N LEU A 30 5.90 14.14 0.22
CA LEU A 30 6.56 14.23 -1.08
C LEU A 30 5.68 14.79 -2.20
N PHE A 31 4.37 14.90 -1.99
CA PHE A 31 3.39 15.25 -3.01
C PHE A 31 2.76 16.60 -2.67
N GLU A 32 3.44 17.69 -3.04
CA GLU A 32 3.04 19.09 -2.71
C GLU A 32 2.74 19.29 -1.21
N GLY A 33 3.59 18.71 -0.36
CA GLY A 33 3.42 18.76 1.09
C GLY A 33 2.48 17.71 1.68
N SER A 34 1.78 16.95 0.84
CA SER A 34 0.93 15.83 1.27
C SER A 34 1.72 14.52 1.27
N SER A 35 1.34 13.61 2.16
CA SER A 35 1.81 12.24 2.19
C SER A 35 0.89 11.30 1.41
N LEU A 36 1.38 10.10 1.04
CA LEU A 36 0.54 9.07 0.40
C LEU A 36 -0.64 8.65 1.29
N LEU A 37 -0.47 8.62 2.61
CA LEU A 37 -1.53 8.38 3.57
C LEU A 37 -2.65 9.42 3.45
N GLN A 38 -2.30 10.71 3.41
CA GLN A 38 -3.27 11.79 3.27
C GLN A 38 -3.98 11.70 1.92
N LEU A 39 -3.27 11.42 0.83
CA LEU A 39 -3.85 11.22 -0.50
C LEU A 39 -4.80 10.01 -0.53
N ALA A 40 -4.44 8.90 0.14
CA ALA A 40 -5.31 7.74 0.25
C ALA A 40 -6.62 8.05 1.00
N TYR A 41 -6.55 8.84 2.08
CA TYR A 41 -7.74 9.31 2.78
C TYR A 41 -8.61 10.24 1.93
N LEU A 42 -8.03 11.33 1.39
CA LEU A 42 -8.74 12.36 0.62
C LEU A 42 -9.49 11.77 -0.57
N ARG A 43 -8.91 10.80 -1.24
CA ARG A 43 -9.52 10.10 -2.39
C ARG A 43 -10.80 9.34 -2.02
N ASN A 44 -10.93 8.88 -0.76
CA ASN A 44 -12.03 8.03 -0.31
C ASN A 44 -13.03 8.74 0.61
N GLN A 45 -12.79 10.01 0.99
CA GLN A 45 -13.59 10.71 1.98
C GLN A 45 -15.06 10.90 1.59
N GLU A 46 -15.36 11.04 0.30
CA GLU A 46 -16.74 11.19 -0.18
C GLU A 46 -17.49 9.86 -0.25
N ALA A 47 -16.77 8.76 -0.51
CA ALA A 47 -17.35 7.42 -0.62
C ALA A 47 -17.58 6.75 0.74
N CYS A 48 -16.85 7.16 1.79
CA CYS A 48 -16.82 6.49 3.09
C CYS A 48 -17.26 7.42 4.22
N ASN A 49 -18.09 6.89 5.13
CA ASN A 49 -18.65 7.67 6.26
C ASN A 49 -17.77 7.63 7.52
N SER A 50 -16.80 6.74 7.58
CA SER A 50 -15.89 6.54 8.71
C SER A 50 -14.57 5.94 8.23
N VAL A 51 -13.54 6.13 9.04
CA VAL A 51 -12.18 5.63 8.77
C VAL A 51 -11.70 4.79 9.93
N LEU A 52 -11.09 3.64 9.63
CA LEU A 52 -10.29 2.86 10.57
C LEU A 52 -8.88 2.72 9.97
N ALA A 53 -7.90 3.35 10.60
CA ALA A 53 -6.51 3.21 10.23
C ALA A 53 -5.86 2.08 11.07
N ILE A 54 -5.23 1.13 10.38
CA ILE A 54 -4.47 0.04 11.00
C ILE A 54 -3.00 0.36 10.81
N VAL A 55 -2.29 0.51 11.93
CA VAL A 55 -0.94 1.09 11.92
C VAL A 55 -0.06 0.43 12.98
N ASN A 56 1.24 0.38 12.74
CA ASN A 56 2.18 0.02 13.80
C ASN A 56 2.12 1.06 14.93
N GLU A 57 2.13 0.61 16.18
CA GLU A 57 2.03 1.46 17.38
C GLU A 57 3.05 2.62 17.37
N GLN A 58 4.25 2.40 16.85
CA GLN A 58 5.30 3.42 16.76
C GLN A 58 4.90 4.63 15.91
N HIS A 59 4.00 4.45 14.93
CA HIS A 59 3.59 5.49 13.99
C HIS A 59 2.17 6.02 14.27
N ALA A 60 1.48 5.48 15.27
CA ALA A 60 0.07 5.78 15.52
C ALA A 60 -0.20 7.29 15.68
N ALA A 61 0.60 7.97 16.48
CA ALA A 61 0.45 9.42 16.70
C ALA A 61 0.65 10.24 15.42
N THR A 62 1.65 9.91 14.60
CA THR A 62 1.92 10.62 13.34
C THR A 62 0.81 10.35 12.31
N VAL A 63 0.35 9.10 12.20
CA VAL A 63 -0.76 8.73 11.29
C VAL A 63 -2.04 9.46 11.70
N GLU A 64 -2.38 9.47 12.99
CA GLU A 64 -3.56 10.18 13.51
C GLU A 64 -3.47 11.69 13.18
N GLN A 65 -2.33 12.32 13.48
CA GLN A 65 -2.10 13.72 13.19
C GLN A 65 -2.25 14.05 11.70
N GLN A 66 -1.67 13.24 10.80
CA GLN A 66 -1.77 13.47 9.36
C GLN A 66 -3.20 13.30 8.84
N LEU A 67 -3.93 12.30 9.33
CA LEU A 67 -5.33 12.08 8.94
C LEU A 67 -6.24 13.20 9.46
N LEU A 68 -6.06 13.65 10.70
CA LEU A 68 -6.81 14.80 11.25
C LEU A 68 -6.50 16.09 10.48
N HIS A 69 -5.24 16.31 10.11
CA HIS A 69 -4.84 17.45 9.27
C HIS A 69 -5.48 17.39 7.88
N ALA A 70 -5.66 16.20 7.31
CA ALA A 70 -6.38 16.00 6.06
C ALA A 70 -7.92 16.12 6.21
N GLY A 71 -8.44 16.40 7.40
CA GLY A 71 -9.87 16.59 7.67
C GLY A 71 -10.62 15.31 8.01
N ALA A 72 -9.92 14.24 8.48
CA ALA A 72 -10.57 12.99 8.82
C ALA A 72 -11.59 13.16 9.95
N VAL A 73 -12.83 12.75 9.67
CA VAL A 73 -13.93 12.67 10.65
C VAL A 73 -14.26 11.20 10.94
N ASN A 74 -14.78 10.91 12.12
CA ASN A 74 -15.10 9.54 12.54
C ASN A 74 -13.90 8.58 12.40
N LEU A 75 -12.70 9.09 12.74
CA LEU A 75 -11.45 8.32 12.70
C LEU A 75 -11.35 7.40 13.92
N ARG A 76 -11.04 6.14 13.66
CA ARG A 76 -10.63 5.17 14.68
C ARG A 76 -9.24 4.65 14.32
N MET A 77 -8.45 4.37 15.34
CA MET A 77 -7.10 3.86 15.18
C MET A 77 -7.00 2.46 15.77
N LEU A 78 -6.42 1.52 15.03
CA LEU A 78 -6.06 0.20 15.53
C LEU A 78 -4.53 0.09 15.46
N ALA A 79 -3.90 0.30 16.62
CA ALA A 79 -2.44 0.29 16.73
C ALA A 79 -1.95 -1.13 17.01
N GLU A 80 -1.16 -1.68 16.09
CA GLU A 80 -0.55 -3.01 16.19
C GLU A 80 0.82 -2.91 16.89
N PRO A 81 1.03 -3.57 18.05
CA PRO A 81 2.34 -3.64 18.69
C PRO A 81 3.36 -4.41 17.85
N VAL A 82 2.89 -5.35 17.04
CA VAL A 82 3.68 -6.09 16.04
C VAL A 82 2.83 -6.35 14.80
N GLY A 83 3.39 -6.13 13.62
CA GLY A 83 2.72 -6.41 12.36
C GLY A 83 2.63 -7.91 12.05
N ARG A 84 1.43 -8.40 11.68
CA ARG A 84 1.18 -9.81 11.34
C ARG A 84 0.67 -9.99 9.92
N ASN A 85 1.12 -9.12 9.00
CA ASN A 85 0.74 -9.11 7.59
C ASN A 85 -0.74 -8.74 7.38
N THR A 86 -1.21 -8.70 6.12
CA THR A 86 -2.49 -8.11 5.75
C THR A 86 -3.71 -8.93 6.20
N ALA A 87 -3.61 -10.26 6.32
CA ALA A 87 -4.75 -11.07 6.77
C ALA A 87 -5.16 -10.76 8.22
N ALA A 88 -4.18 -10.60 9.12
CA ALA A 88 -4.43 -10.23 10.52
C ALA A 88 -5.09 -8.84 10.61
N ALA A 89 -4.49 -7.83 9.96
CA ALA A 89 -5.00 -6.46 9.95
C ALA A 89 -6.44 -6.39 9.42
N ILE A 90 -6.71 -7.04 8.30
CA ILE A 90 -8.02 -7.07 7.65
C ILE A 90 -9.04 -7.85 8.49
N ALA A 91 -8.64 -8.97 9.13
CA ALA A 91 -9.50 -9.72 10.04
C ALA A 91 -9.92 -8.87 11.26
N LEU A 92 -8.95 -8.18 11.88
CA LEU A 92 -9.22 -7.26 12.99
C LEU A 92 -10.20 -6.16 12.57
N ALA A 93 -9.99 -5.53 11.41
CA ALA A 93 -10.92 -4.53 10.88
C ALA A 93 -12.35 -5.08 10.71
N ALA A 94 -12.49 -6.30 10.21
CA ALA A 94 -13.78 -6.94 10.02
C ALA A 94 -14.47 -7.25 11.36
N PHE A 95 -13.75 -7.76 12.37
CA PHE A 95 -14.29 -8.05 13.69
C PHE A 95 -14.76 -6.81 14.47
N VAL A 96 -14.09 -5.66 14.29
CA VAL A 96 -14.48 -4.41 14.96
C VAL A 96 -15.50 -3.58 14.18
N SER A 97 -15.98 -4.11 13.06
CA SER A 97 -17.00 -3.52 12.19
C SER A 97 -18.32 -4.30 12.29
N LYS A 98 -19.44 -3.65 11.94
CA LYS A 98 -20.72 -4.36 11.87
C LYS A 98 -20.72 -5.31 10.66
N PRO A 99 -21.32 -6.52 10.75
CA PRO A 99 -21.27 -7.52 9.67
C PRO A 99 -21.72 -7.02 8.29
N GLU A 100 -22.75 -6.15 8.24
CA GLU A 100 -23.29 -5.58 6.99
C GLU A 100 -22.51 -4.35 6.48
N THR A 101 -21.52 -3.87 7.22
CA THR A 101 -20.69 -2.75 6.77
C THR A 101 -19.83 -3.19 5.60
N ILE A 102 -19.87 -2.44 4.52
CA ILE A 102 -18.94 -2.62 3.40
C ILE A 102 -17.62 -1.97 3.78
N LEU A 103 -16.57 -2.74 3.80
CA LEU A 103 -15.20 -2.30 4.03
C LEU A 103 -14.54 -2.01 2.69
N LEU A 104 -14.07 -0.78 2.49
CA LEU A 104 -13.14 -0.43 1.43
C LEU A 104 -11.74 -0.43 2.03
N ILE A 105 -10.95 -1.41 1.70
CA ILE A 105 -9.63 -1.67 2.27
C ILE A 105 -8.58 -1.20 1.27
N THR A 106 -7.75 -0.24 1.66
CA THR A 106 -6.71 0.31 0.77
C THR A 106 -5.36 0.38 1.48
N PRO A 107 -4.25 0.12 0.76
CA PRO A 107 -2.93 0.48 1.24
C PRO A 107 -2.78 2.01 1.38
N ALA A 108 -2.04 2.45 2.40
CA ALA A 108 -1.75 3.86 2.65
C ALA A 108 -0.67 4.43 1.71
N ASP A 109 0.03 3.58 0.97
CA ASP A 109 1.30 3.89 0.31
C ASP A 109 1.24 3.83 -1.23
N HIS A 110 0.02 3.77 -1.79
CA HIS A 110 -0.20 3.76 -3.23
C HIS A 110 -0.64 5.12 -3.76
N LEU A 111 -0.08 5.51 -4.90
CA LEU A 111 -0.49 6.67 -5.66
C LEU A 111 -1.49 6.29 -6.75
N ILE A 112 -2.53 7.11 -6.94
CA ILE A 112 -3.52 6.99 -8.01
C ILE A 112 -3.66 8.34 -8.68
N GLY A 113 -3.43 8.39 -10.00
CA GLY A 113 -3.36 9.62 -10.79
C GLY A 113 -4.67 10.03 -11.48
N THR A 114 -5.67 9.15 -11.53
CA THR A 114 -6.94 9.38 -12.25
C THR A 114 -8.13 9.24 -11.31
N PRO A 115 -8.50 10.31 -10.55
CA PRO A 115 -9.53 10.24 -9.51
C PRO A 115 -10.91 9.83 -10.03
N ASP A 116 -11.33 10.29 -11.20
CA ASP A 116 -12.65 9.98 -11.76
C ASP A 116 -12.78 8.48 -12.12
N ILE A 117 -11.74 7.90 -12.73
CA ILE A 117 -11.72 6.46 -13.05
C ILE A 117 -11.71 5.66 -11.75
N TYR A 118 -10.95 6.10 -10.75
CA TYR A 118 -10.95 5.48 -9.44
C TYR A 118 -12.33 5.48 -8.80
N ALA A 119 -13.02 6.63 -8.77
CA ALA A 119 -14.35 6.75 -8.17
C ALA A 119 -15.35 5.78 -8.83
N GLN A 120 -15.41 5.71 -10.16
CA GLN A 120 -16.25 4.76 -10.90
C GLN A 120 -15.89 3.30 -10.60
N THR A 121 -14.59 3.00 -10.46
CA THR A 121 -14.10 1.67 -10.10
C THR A 121 -14.59 1.27 -8.70
N ILE A 122 -14.51 2.19 -7.72
CA ILE A 122 -14.96 1.94 -6.35
C ILE A 122 -16.49 1.80 -6.28
N GLU A 123 -17.25 2.59 -7.04
CA GLU A 123 -18.70 2.44 -7.13
C GLU A 123 -19.09 1.03 -7.63
N THR A 124 -18.44 0.56 -8.69
CA THR A 124 -18.64 -0.80 -9.22
C THR A 124 -18.26 -1.86 -8.17
N ALA A 125 -17.15 -1.68 -7.49
CA ALA A 125 -16.71 -2.59 -6.42
C ALA A 125 -17.71 -2.64 -5.26
N GLN A 126 -18.27 -1.50 -4.87
CA GLN A 126 -19.30 -1.41 -3.83
C GLN A 126 -20.58 -2.18 -4.22
N LEU A 127 -21.03 -2.08 -5.47
CA LEU A 127 -22.19 -2.81 -5.96
C LEU A 127 -21.97 -4.33 -5.89
N LEU A 128 -20.82 -4.82 -6.33
CA LEU A 128 -20.46 -6.24 -6.26
C LEU A 128 -20.32 -6.72 -4.81
N ALA A 129 -19.72 -5.91 -3.92
CA ALA A 129 -19.59 -6.23 -2.51
C ALA A 129 -20.94 -6.28 -1.79
N ALA A 130 -21.89 -5.40 -2.15
CA ALA A 130 -23.27 -5.45 -1.66
C ALA A 130 -23.96 -6.79 -2.01
N GLY A 131 -23.58 -7.41 -3.14
CA GLY A 131 -23.99 -8.74 -3.58
C GLY A 131 -23.27 -9.91 -2.88
N ASN A 132 -22.58 -9.67 -1.77
CA ASN A 132 -21.86 -10.66 -0.96
C ASN A 132 -20.61 -11.25 -1.65
N SER A 133 -19.96 -10.50 -2.52
CA SER A 133 -18.66 -10.85 -3.10
C SER A 133 -17.50 -10.25 -2.30
N LEU A 134 -16.33 -10.92 -2.36
CA LEU A 134 -15.04 -10.35 -2.05
C LEU A 134 -14.50 -9.71 -3.32
N VAL A 135 -14.38 -8.40 -3.34
CA VAL A 135 -13.99 -7.69 -4.57
C VAL A 135 -12.55 -7.20 -4.46
N THR A 136 -11.77 -7.42 -5.49
CA THR A 136 -10.46 -6.78 -5.67
C THR A 136 -10.46 -5.90 -6.92
N ILE A 137 -9.57 -4.93 -6.96
CA ILE A 137 -9.36 -4.08 -8.14
C ILE A 137 -8.18 -4.61 -8.92
N GLY A 138 -8.41 -4.89 -10.19
CA GLY A 138 -7.40 -5.38 -11.12
C GLY A 138 -6.95 -4.28 -12.07
N LEU A 139 -5.63 -4.19 -12.29
CA LEU A 139 -4.99 -3.18 -13.13
C LEU A 139 -4.42 -3.81 -14.38
N GLN A 140 -4.52 -3.13 -15.52
CA GLN A 140 -3.96 -3.64 -16.77
C GLN A 140 -2.43 -3.71 -16.68
N PRO A 141 -1.80 -4.90 -16.82
CA PRO A 141 -0.36 -5.02 -16.85
C PRO A 141 0.25 -4.32 -18.06
N THR A 142 1.33 -3.57 -17.84
CA THR A 142 2.08 -2.88 -18.90
C THR A 142 3.49 -3.45 -19.11
N TYR A 143 3.99 -4.23 -18.14
CA TYR A 143 5.27 -4.94 -18.17
C TYR A 143 5.23 -6.19 -17.28
N PRO A 144 6.16 -7.14 -17.41
CA PRO A 144 6.14 -8.38 -16.64
C PRO A 144 6.72 -8.18 -15.23
N GLU A 145 5.92 -7.59 -14.31
CA GLU A 145 6.34 -7.36 -12.93
C GLU A 145 6.24 -8.65 -12.09
N THR A 146 7.31 -9.00 -11.40
CA THR A 146 7.37 -10.18 -10.53
C THR A 146 7.04 -9.88 -9.06
N GLY A 147 6.94 -8.61 -8.71
CA GLY A 147 6.60 -8.15 -7.36
C GLY A 147 5.11 -8.09 -7.07
N PHE A 148 4.25 -8.25 -8.08
CA PHE A 148 2.79 -8.14 -7.95
C PHE A 148 2.09 -9.48 -8.09
N GLY A 149 0.88 -9.58 -7.52
CA GLY A 149 -0.05 -10.65 -7.81
C GLY A 149 -0.72 -10.45 -9.18
N TYR A 150 -1.07 -11.55 -9.84
CA TYR A 150 -1.78 -11.58 -11.13
C TYR A 150 -3.12 -12.27 -10.98
N ILE A 151 -4.16 -11.72 -11.61
CA ILE A 151 -5.54 -12.20 -11.55
C ILE A 151 -6.00 -12.53 -12.96
N GLN A 152 -6.19 -13.82 -13.26
CA GLN A 152 -6.85 -14.25 -14.48
C GLN A 152 -8.36 -14.06 -14.33
N TYR A 153 -9.00 -13.45 -15.32
CA TYR A 153 -10.40 -13.07 -15.20
C TYR A 153 -11.22 -13.22 -16.49
N SER A 154 -12.55 -13.25 -16.31
CA SER A 154 -13.51 -13.11 -17.39
C SER A 154 -14.70 -12.27 -16.90
N GLY A 155 -14.90 -11.10 -17.48
CA GLY A 155 -15.85 -10.11 -16.96
C GLY A 155 -15.44 -9.68 -15.54
N HIS A 156 -16.26 -9.99 -14.54
CA HIS A 156 -15.93 -9.77 -13.13
C HIS A 156 -15.52 -11.05 -12.40
N ASP A 157 -15.56 -12.21 -13.05
CA ASP A 157 -15.21 -13.47 -12.43
C ASP A 157 -13.70 -13.68 -12.37
N VAL A 158 -13.18 -14.02 -11.19
CA VAL A 158 -11.79 -14.44 -11.00
C VAL A 158 -11.72 -15.94 -11.35
N ILE A 159 -10.88 -16.26 -12.35
CA ILE A 159 -10.60 -17.63 -12.74
C ILE A 159 -9.45 -18.20 -11.92
N ARG A 160 -8.39 -17.39 -11.74
CA ARG A 160 -7.18 -17.78 -11.02
C ARG A 160 -6.47 -16.56 -10.44
N PHE A 161 -5.93 -16.73 -9.25
CA PHE A 161 -5.05 -15.77 -8.61
C PHE A 161 -3.64 -16.36 -8.53
N VAL A 162 -2.60 -15.58 -8.83
CA VAL A 162 -1.19 -16.01 -8.81
C VAL A 162 -0.35 -14.93 -8.14
N GLU A 163 0.09 -15.18 -6.93
CA GLU A 163 0.89 -14.22 -6.19
C GLU A 163 2.36 -14.32 -6.59
N LYS A 164 2.95 -13.20 -7.01
CA LYS A 164 4.38 -13.01 -7.31
C LYS A 164 4.99 -14.11 -8.20
N PRO A 165 4.55 -14.21 -9.46
CA PRO A 165 5.07 -15.21 -10.39
C PRO A 165 6.57 -14.98 -10.69
N ASP A 166 7.25 -16.01 -11.18
CA ASP A 166 8.57 -15.84 -11.78
C ASP A 166 8.51 -15.03 -13.09
N ALA A 167 9.65 -14.60 -13.61
CA ALA A 167 9.76 -13.73 -14.79
C ALA A 167 9.14 -14.35 -16.06
N ASP A 168 9.29 -15.67 -16.24
CA ASP A 168 8.76 -16.38 -17.42
C ASP A 168 7.24 -16.46 -17.34
N ASN A 169 6.69 -16.75 -16.16
CA ASN A 169 5.25 -16.75 -15.92
C ASN A 169 4.66 -15.35 -16.07
N ALA A 170 5.28 -14.31 -15.47
CA ALA A 170 4.84 -12.92 -15.61
C ALA A 170 4.80 -12.48 -17.09
N SER A 171 5.83 -12.85 -17.88
CA SER A 171 5.89 -12.55 -19.31
C SER A 171 4.80 -13.27 -20.11
N ARG A 172 4.46 -14.52 -19.75
CA ARG A 172 3.36 -15.27 -20.38
C ARG A 172 1.99 -14.66 -20.04
N MET A 173 1.78 -14.30 -18.80
CA MET A 173 0.54 -13.66 -18.32
C MET A 173 0.30 -12.30 -18.98
N LEU A 174 1.36 -11.49 -19.12
CA LEU A 174 1.28 -10.22 -19.86
C LEU A 174 0.86 -10.45 -21.33
N LYS A 175 1.43 -11.43 -22.01
CA LYS A 175 1.16 -11.71 -23.44
C LYS A 175 -0.23 -12.32 -23.66
N SER A 176 -0.80 -13.03 -22.70
CA SER A 176 -2.13 -13.65 -22.85
C SER A 176 -3.26 -12.63 -22.87
N GLY A 177 -3.09 -11.47 -22.22
CA GLY A 177 -4.05 -10.36 -22.25
C GLY A 177 -5.29 -10.55 -21.34
N ASP A 178 -5.40 -11.69 -20.66
CA ASP A 178 -6.51 -12.05 -19.76
C ASP A 178 -6.14 -12.01 -18.28
N PHE A 179 -5.00 -11.36 -17.95
CA PHE A 179 -4.54 -11.13 -16.60
C PHE A 179 -4.50 -9.65 -16.24
N LEU A 180 -4.80 -9.38 -14.98
CA LEU A 180 -4.66 -8.07 -14.34
C LEU A 180 -3.66 -8.15 -13.20
N TRP A 181 -2.98 -7.06 -12.86
CA TRP A 181 -2.26 -6.97 -11.59
C TRP A 181 -3.25 -6.79 -10.44
N ASN A 182 -2.99 -7.42 -9.32
CA ASN A 182 -3.69 -7.15 -8.07
C ASN A 182 -3.21 -5.83 -7.46
N SER A 183 -4.11 -4.87 -7.33
CA SER A 183 -3.78 -3.56 -6.73
C SER A 183 -3.64 -3.60 -5.21
N GLY A 184 -4.06 -4.67 -4.54
CA GLY A 184 -4.16 -4.72 -3.08
C GLY A 184 -5.30 -3.86 -2.49
N ILE A 185 -6.22 -3.37 -3.33
CA ILE A 185 -7.44 -2.68 -2.92
C ILE A 185 -8.58 -3.70 -2.91
N PHE A 186 -9.28 -3.82 -1.77
CA PHE A 186 -10.37 -4.76 -1.61
C PHE A 186 -11.65 -4.06 -1.16
N CYS A 187 -12.80 -4.62 -1.55
CA CYS A 187 -14.11 -4.14 -1.14
C CYS A 187 -15.01 -5.33 -0.81
N CYS A 188 -15.55 -5.42 0.41
CA CYS A 188 -16.40 -6.52 0.81
C CYS A 188 -17.21 -6.19 2.07
N LYS A 189 -18.30 -6.92 2.33
CA LYS A 189 -18.95 -6.88 3.65
C LYS A 189 -18.06 -7.54 4.70
N ALA A 190 -17.98 -6.93 5.89
CA ALA A 190 -17.22 -7.47 7.03
C ALA A 190 -17.65 -8.90 7.36
N GLY A 191 -18.96 -9.19 7.43
CA GLY A 191 -19.48 -10.53 7.72
C GLY A 191 -19.12 -11.58 6.67
N ILE A 192 -19.11 -11.20 5.38
CA ILE A 192 -18.70 -12.13 4.30
C ILE A 192 -17.21 -12.44 4.39
N LEU A 193 -16.39 -11.43 4.64
CA LEU A 193 -14.95 -11.64 4.84
C LEU A 193 -14.66 -12.57 6.02
N LEU A 194 -15.35 -12.38 7.16
CA LEU A 194 -15.21 -13.25 8.33
C LEU A 194 -15.63 -14.69 8.05
N GLN A 195 -16.71 -14.91 7.28
CA GLN A 195 -17.11 -16.26 6.85
C GLN A 195 -16.03 -16.95 6.00
N GLU A 196 -15.43 -16.23 5.06
CA GLU A 196 -14.39 -16.77 4.20
C GLU A 196 -13.07 -17.00 5.00
N LEU A 197 -12.72 -16.11 5.93
CA LEU A 197 -11.61 -16.32 6.86
C LEU A 197 -11.83 -17.56 7.73
N GLN A 198 -13.02 -17.74 8.31
CA GLN A 198 -13.35 -18.92 9.11
C GLN A 198 -13.22 -20.22 8.31
N LYS A 199 -13.59 -20.18 7.02
CA LYS A 199 -13.53 -21.35 6.13
C LYS A 199 -12.11 -21.70 5.67
N TYR A 200 -11.31 -20.71 5.28
CA TYR A 200 -10.03 -20.92 4.59
C TYR A 200 -8.78 -20.67 5.44
N ALA A 201 -8.95 -19.93 6.54
CA ALA A 201 -7.89 -19.57 7.49
C ALA A 201 -8.44 -19.54 8.94
N PRO A 202 -8.97 -20.69 9.46
CA PRO A 202 -9.65 -20.73 10.76
C PRO A 202 -8.77 -20.27 11.92
N GLU A 203 -7.48 -20.55 11.90
CA GLU A 203 -6.54 -20.13 12.94
C GLU A 203 -6.42 -18.60 13.00
N ILE A 204 -6.38 -17.91 11.84
CA ILE A 204 -6.39 -16.44 11.79
C ILE A 204 -7.74 -15.90 12.30
N TYR A 205 -8.84 -16.52 11.91
CA TYR A 205 -10.17 -16.12 12.35
C TYR A 205 -10.29 -16.19 13.88
N GLU A 206 -9.90 -17.30 14.50
CA GLU A 206 -10.02 -17.54 15.94
C GLU A 206 -9.12 -16.60 16.77
N THR A 207 -7.85 -16.48 16.38
CA THR A 207 -6.87 -15.66 17.09
C THR A 207 -7.16 -14.16 16.92
N ALA A 208 -7.55 -13.72 15.71
CA ALA A 208 -7.98 -12.34 15.48
C ALA A 208 -9.28 -11.99 16.20
N ALA A 209 -10.22 -12.92 16.37
CA ALA A 209 -11.43 -12.70 17.16
C ALA A 209 -11.11 -12.39 18.64
N ILE A 210 -10.15 -13.10 19.23
CA ILE A 210 -9.67 -12.89 20.59
C ILE A 210 -9.05 -11.49 20.72
N ALA A 211 -8.11 -11.15 19.82
CA ALA A 211 -7.44 -9.85 19.80
C ALA A 211 -8.43 -8.69 19.57
N ALA A 212 -9.39 -8.85 18.67
CA ALA A 212 -10.43 -7.85 18.42
C ALA A 212 -11.35 -7.64 19.64
N SER A 213 -11.70 -8.72 20.35
CA SER A 213 -12.48 -8.65 21.60
C SER A 213 -11.72 -7.89 22.70
N GLU A 214 -10.42 -8.11 22.81
CA GLU A 214 -9.55 -7.35 23.71
C GLU A 214 -9.58 -5.86 23.36
N TRP A 215 -9.38 -5.53 22.08
CA TRP A 215 -9.37 -4.15 21.61
C TRP A 215 -10.72 -3.46 21.83
N LEU A 216 -11.85 -4.13 21.55
CA LEU A 216 -13.19 -3.57 21.80
C LEU A 216 -13.43 -3.26 23.29
N ARG A 217 -12.84 -4.03 24.19
CA ARG A 217 -12.97 -3.85 25.64
C ARG A 217 -12.01 -2.80 26.21
N THR A 218 -10.78 -2.73 25.71
CA THR A 218 -9.68 -1.96 26.30
C THR A 218 -9.23 -0.76 25.46
N GLY A 219 -9.57 -0.72 24.17
CA GLY A 219 -9.03 0.21 23.18
C GLY A 219 -7.60 -0.10 22.75
N LYS A 220 -7.01 -1.24 23.19
CA LYS A 220 -5.62 -1.61 22.90
C LYS A 220 -5.52 -3.06 22.47
N LEU A 221 -4.51 -3.36 21.67
CA LEU A 221 -4.06 -4.71 21.36
C LEU A 221 -2.83 -5.05 22.20
N SER A 222 -2.82 -6.21 22.83
CA SER A 222 -1.60 -6.71 23.51
C SER A 222 -0.66 -7.37 22.51
N LEU A 223 0.66 -7.31 22.81
CA LEU A 223 1.68 -7.99 22.01
C LEU A 223 1.39 -9.51 21.96
N ALA A 224 1.03 -10.11 23.10
CA ALA A 224 0.74 -11.55 23.19
C ALA A 224 -0.42 -11.96 22.28
N ALA A 225 -1.55 -11.22 22.27
CA ALA A 225 -2.68 -11.54 21.40
C ALA A 225 -2.32 -11.38 19.90
N MET A 226 -1.48 -10.40 19.56
CA MET A 226 -1.04 -10.21 18.19
C MET A 226 -0.05 -11.27 17.71
N GLU A 227 0.85 -11.73 18.57
CA GLU A 227 1.83 -12.77 18.24
C GLU A 227 1.19 -14.13 17.94
N GLU A 228 0.03 -14.43 18.52
CA GLU A 228 -0.73 -15.64 18.24
C GLU A 228 -1.36 -15.65 16.84
N ILE A 229 -1.57 -14.50 16.19
CA ILE A 229 -2.17 -14.46 14.85
C ILE A 229 -1.12 -14.87 13.80
N PRO A 230 -1.39 -15.89 12.95
CA PRO A 230 -0.47 -16.27 11.87
C PRO A 230 -0.15 -15.12 10.91
N ALA A 231 1.14 -14.90 10.62
CA ALA A 231 1.60 -13.81 9.76
C ALA A 231 1.54 -14.20 8.28
N THR A 232 0.38 -14.03 7.65
CA THR A 232 0.20 -14.29 6.22
C THR A 232 -0.58 -13.17 5.53
N SER A 233 -0.49 -13.07 4.20
CA SER A 233 -1.28 -12.09 3.45
C SER A 233 -2.72 -12.59 3.26
N ILE A 234 -3.66 -11.65 3.08
CA ILE A 234 -5.06 -11.96 2.77
C ILE A 234 -5.17 -12.70 1.43
N ASP A 235 -4.24 -12.45 0.52
CA ASP A 235 -4.18 -13.10 -0.78
C ASP A 235 -4.05 -14.61 -0.61
N TYR A 236 -3.03 -15.08 0.11
CA TYR A 236 -2.82 -16.49 0.41
C TYR A 236 -3.85 -17.09 1.37
N ALA A 237 -4.31 -16.28 2.35
CA ALA A 237 -5.25 -16.77 3.34
C ALA A 237 -6.63 -17.07 2.75
N VAL A 238 -7.13 -16.18 1.88
CA VAL A 238 -8.52 -16.19 1.40
C VAL A 238 -8.63 -16.02 -0.11
N MET A 239 -7.98 -14.99 -0.71
CA MET A 239 -8.29 -14.56 -2.08
C MET A 239 -7.97 -15.63 -3.13
N GLU A 240 -6.91 -16.40 -2.96
CA GLU A 240 -6.56 -17.53 -3.86
C GLU A 240 -7.49 -18.75 -3.73
N LYS A 241 -8.24 -18.86 -2.62
CA LYS A 241 -9.02 -20.07 -2.26
C LYS A 241 -10.53 -19.88 -2.40
N SER A 242 -10.99 -18.64 -2.25
CA SER A 242 -12.42 -18.35 -2.21
C SER A 242 -13.02 -18.27 -3.60
N ASN A 243 -14.17 -18.91 -3.79
CA ASN A 243 -14.98 -18.82 -5.01
C ASN A 243 -15.93 -17.61 -5.04
N LYS A 244 -15.88 -16.76 -3.99
CA LYS A 244 -16.66 -15.51 -3.94
C LYS A 244 -15.87 -14.29 -4.43
N VAL A 245 -14.65 -14.49 -4.90
CA VAL A 245 -13.80 -13.37 -5.36
C VAL A 245 -14.28 -12.89 -6.72
N LYS A 246 -14.45 -11.57 -6.82
CA LYS A 246 -14.70 -10.85 -8.06
C LYS A 246 -13.60 -9.83 -8.28
N VAL A 247 -13.35 -9.46 -9.52
CA VAL A 247 -12.42 -8.40 -9.88
C VAL A 247 -13.14 -7.30 -10.64
N VAL A 248 -12.79 -6.04 -10.34
CA VAL A 248 -13.17 -4.89 -11.16
C VAL A 248 -11.94 -4.49 -11.97
N PRO A 249 -11.91 -4.73 -13.30
CA PRO A 249 -10.88 -4.23 -14.16
C PRO A 249 -10.87 -2.70 -14.17
N SER A 250 -9.70 -2.08 -14.04
CA SER A 250 -9.56 -0.63 -14.03
C SER A 250 -8.38 -0.18 -14.88
N THR A 251 -8.56 0.95 -15.54
CA THR A 251 -7.52 1.65 -16.31
C THR A 251 -6.97 2.84 -15.53
N MET A 252 -7.22 2.93 -14.23
CA MET A 252 -6.69 4.00 -13.41
C MET A 252 -5.17 4.00 -13.40
N GLU A 253 -4.58 5.17 -13.47
CA GLU A 253 -3.15 5.32 -13.26
C GLU A 253 -2.81 5.01 -11.80
N TRP A 254 -1.96 4.01 -11.61
CA TRP A 254 -1.60 3.47 -10.30
C TRP A 254 -0.11 3.20 -10.19
N SER A 255 0.43 3.46 -9.02
CA SER A 255 1.80 3.09 -8.65
C SER A 255 1.87 2.69 -7.18
N ASP A 256 2.61 1.63 -6.89
CA ASP A 256 2.97 1.27 -5.51
C ASP A 256 4.10 2.16 -4.95
N VAL A 257 4.63 3.09 -5.76
CA VAL A 257 5.78 3.95 -5.42
C VAL A 257 6.91 3.14 -4.75
N GLY A 258 7.19 1.96 -5.32
CA GLY A 258 8.07 0.96 -4.74
C GLY A 258 9.56 1.17 -5.02
N SER A 259 9.93 2.17 -5.82
CA SER A 259 11.32 2.51 -6.16
C SER A 259 11.47 4.01 -6.40
N TYR A 260 12.72 4.48 -6.49
CA TYR A 260 12.99 5.88 -6.86
C TYR A 260 12.57 6.22 -8.28
N GLU A 261 12.61 5.25 -9.19
CA GLU A 261 12.12 5.41 -10.56
C GLU A 261 10.60 5.64 -10.58
N ALA A 262 9.86 4.83 -9.82
CA ALA A 262 8.41 4.98 -9.68
C ALA A 262 8.05 6.32 -9.00
N LEU A 263 8.79 6.70 -7.94
CA LEU A 263 8.62 8.00 -7.29
C LEU A 263 8.92 9.15 -8.27
N ALA A 264 10.02 9.07 -9.04
CA ALA A 264 10.39 10.06 -10.03
C ALA A 264 9.30 10.27 -11.08
N GLN A 265 8.81 9.15 -11.62
CA GLN A 265 7.73 9.18 -12.61
C GLN A 265 6.46 9.82 -12.03
N ALA A 266 6.07 9.43 -10.82
CA ALA A 266 4.91 9.97 -10.13
C ALA A 266 5.02 11.49 -9.89
N LEU A 267 6.17 11.96 -9.43
CA LEU A 267 6.42 13.38 -9.15
C LEU A 267 6.40 14.22 -10.44
N VAL A 268 7.00 13.73 -11.53
CA VAL A 268 7.02 14.45 -12.81
C VAL A 268 5.63 14.47 -13.46
N GLN A 269 4.91 13.34 -13.42
CA GLN A 269 3.64 13.18 -14.13
C GLN A 269 2.47 13.90 -13.44
N HIS A 270 2.43 13.89 -12.09
CA HIS A 270 1.26 14.35 -11.34
C HIS A 270 1.49 15.61 -10.52
N TYR A 271 2.75 15.99 -10.22
CA TYR A 271 3.06 17.03 -9.24
C TYR A 271 4.01 18.11 -9.76
N GLN A 272 4.18 18.24 -11.09
CA GLN A 272 5.03 19.28 -11.71
C GLN A 272 6.41 19.40 -11.04
N TYR A 273 7.00 18.24 -10.68
CA TYR A 273 8.28 18.22 -9.98
C TYR A 273 9.36 18.95 -10.81
N HIS A 274 9.92 20.00 -10.24
CA HIS A 274 11.04 20.73 -10.80
C HIS A 274 12.27 20.53 -9.93
N ASN A 275 13.40 20.20 -10.57
CA ASN A 275 14.72 20.10 -9.90
C ASN A 275 15.23 21.51 -9.50
N HIS A 276 14.45 22.29 -8.75
CA HIS A 276 14.79 23.68 -8.40
C HIS A 276 16.12 23.82 -7.67
N GLN A 277 16.59 22.74 -7.05
CA GLN A 277 17.86 22.70 -6.31
C GLN A 277 19.02 22.11 -7.14
N ALA A 278 18.82 21.86 -8.44
CA ALA A 278 19.86 21.29 -9.30
C ALA A 278 20.28 22.27 -10.39
N VAL A 279 21.58 22.45 -10.54
CA VAL A 279 22.23 23.12 -11.68
C VAL A 279 23.04 22.09 -12.45
N SER A 280 22.81 21.99 -13.74
CA SER A 280 23.38 20.96 -14.61
C SER A 280 24.22 21.58 -15.73
N ILE A 281 25.48 21.15 -15.86
CA ILE A 281 26.39 21.52 -16.97
C ILE A 281 26.82 20.23 -17.67
N GLN A 282 26.54 20.11 -18.96
CA GLN A 282 26.81 18.88 -19.74
C GLN A 282 26.28 17.62 -19.05
N SER A 283 25.11 17.73 -18.43
CA SER A 283 24.48 16.69 -17.59
C SER A 283 23.03 16.56 -17.97
N GLY A 284 22.49 15.32 -17.98
CA GLY A 284 21.12 15.07 -18.40
C GLY A 284 20.45 13.94 -17.62
N ASN A 285 19.10 13.97 -17.63
CA ASN A 285 18.26 12.91 -17.07
C ASN A 285 18.56 12.56 -15.59
N ASN A 286 19.01 13.55 -14.81
CA ASN A 286 19.27 13.38 -13.38
C ASN A 286 18.05 13.82 -12.56
N MET A 287 17.88 13.21 -11.40
CA MET A 287 16.85 13.56 -10.43
C MET A 287 17.50 13.86 -9.08
N VAL A 288 17.08 14.95 -8.42
CA VAL A 288 17.57 15.34 -7.11
C VAL A 288 16.40 15.47 -6.15
N ILE A 289 16.43 14.77 -5.02
CA ILE A 289 15.33 14.71 -4.05
C ILE A 289 15.87 15.02 -2.63
N GLY A 290 15.01 15.64 -1.80
CA GLY A 290 15.23 15.72 -0.36
C GLY A 290 16.29 16.71 0.09
N THR A 291 16.62 17.75 -0.69
CA THR A 291 17.64 18.72 -0.32
C THR A 291 17.18 20.16 -0.41
N GLU A 292 17.58 20.99 0.56
CA GLU A 292 17.55 22.45 0.48
C GLU A 292 18.86 23.01 -0.10
N LYS A 293 19.91 22.18 -0.21
CA LYS A 293 21.20 22.58 -0.75
C LYS A 293 21.19 22.55 -2.27
N LEU A 294 21.89 23.50 -2.89
CA LEU A 294 22.14 23.47 -4.32
C LEU A 294 22.99 22.23 -4.66
N VAL A 295 22.51 21.41 -5.59
CA VAL A 295 23.24 20.27 -6.16
C VAL A 295 23.74 20.66 -7.54
N ALA A 296 25.06 20.74 -7.72
CA ALA A 296 25.70 21.01 -8.99
C ALA A 296 26.11 19.68 -9.66
N LEU A 297 25.65 19.49 -10.89
CA LEU A 297 25.91 18.28 -11.67
C LEU A 297 26.71 18.65 -12.92
N VAL A 298 27.89 18.10 -13.10
CA VAL A 298 28.78 18.39 -14.23
C VAL A 298 29.23 17.10 -14.90
N GLY A 299 28.89 16.92 -16.19
CA GLY A 299 29.32 15.77 -16.99
C GLY A 299 28.76 14.41 -16.53
N VAL A 300 27.60 14.40 -15.84
CA VAL A 300 26.97 13.18 -15.30
C VAL A 300 25.54 13.03 -15.82
N GLU A 301 25.13 11.77 -16.01
CA GLU A 301 23.82 11.45 -16.58
C GLU A 301 23.15 10.26 -15.87
N ASN A 302 21.82 10.24 -15.93
CA ASN A 302 21.01 9.12 -15.46
C ASN A 302 21.22 8.80 -13.97
N LEU A 303 21.37 9.82 -13.14
CA LEU A 303 21.54 9.67 -11.69
C LEU A 303 20.23 9.98 -10.95
N VAL A 304 20.05 9.31 -9.82
CA VAL A 304 19.18 9.71 -8.73
C VAL A 304 20.07 10.12 -7.55
N VAL A 305 19.92 11.37 -7.13
CA VAL A 305 20.61 11.95 -5.97
C VAL A 305 19.58 12.22 -4.91
N VAL A 306 19.74 11.60 -3.76
CA VAL A 306 18.84 11.75 -2.61
C VAL A 306 19.65 12.23 -1.42
N ASN A 307 19.34 13.41 -0.93
CA ASN A 307 20.03 14.00 0.20
C ASN A 307 19.06 14.21 1.37
N THR A 308 19.36 13.57 2.49
CA THR A 308 18.68 13.77 3.77
C THR A 308 19.66 14.34 4.79
N PRO A 309 19.22 14.79 5.97
CA PRO A 309 20.14 15.20 7.02
C PRO A 309 21.14 14.11 7.41
N GLU A 310 20.73 12.84 7.35
CA GLU A 310 21.50 11.69 7.84
C GLU A 310 22.38 11.05 6.77
N ALA A 311 21.98 11.10 5.49
CA ALA A 311 22.67 10.38 4.43
C ALA A 311 22.49 11.01 3.04
N LEU A 312 23.52 10.87 2.21
CA LEU A 312 23.49 11.17 0.77
C LEU A 312 23.57 9.87 -0.03
N LEU A 313 22.53 9.58 -0.81
CA LEU A 313 22.51 8.49 -1.77
C LEU A 313 22.74 9.04 -3.19
N ILE A 314 23.67 8.45 -3.92
CA ILE A 314 23.87 8.68 -5.34
C ILE A 314 23.80 7.32 -6.03
N MET A 315 22.85 7.15 -6.93
CA MET A 315 22.71 5.91 -7.68
C MET A 315 22.42 6.17 -9.16
N LYS A 316 22.77 5.22 -10.02
CA LYS A 316 22.35 5.22 -11.41
C LYS A 316 20.88 4.80 -11.52
N LYS A 317 20.09 5.46 -12.36
CA LYS A 317 18.71 5.04 -12.67
C LYS A 317 18.67 3.58 -13.11
N GLY A 318 17.65 2.84 -12.71
CA GLY A 318 17.52 1.40 -12.96
C GLY A 318 18.19 0.52 -11.91
N LYS A 319 18.77 1.10 -10.85
CA LYS A 319 19.47 0.39 -9.77
C LYS A 319 18.72 0.40 -8.43
N GLY A 320 17.45 0.76 -8.44
CA GLY A 320 16.63 0.89 -7.23
C GLY A 320 16.47 -0.41 -6.42
N GLN A 321 16.58 -1.58 -7.06
CA GLN A 321 16.47 -2.87 -6.34
C GLN A 321 17.70 -3.15 -5.46
N GLU A 322 18.87 -2.63 -5.84
CA GLU A 322 20.11 -2.78 -5.10
C GLU A 322 20.11 -2.02 -3.76
N ILE A 323 19.17 -1.06 -3.58
CA ILE A 323 18.99 -0.36 -2.29
C ILE A 323 18.65 -1.34 -1.16
N LYS A 324 18.01 -2.47 -1.45
CA LYS A 324 17.77 -3.50 -0.41
C LYS A 324 19.08 -4.04 0.18
N GLN A 325 20.09 -4.24 -0.66
CA GLN A 325 21.40 -4.73 -0.22
C GLN A 325 22.12 -3.64 0.58
N LEU A 326 22.06 -2.38 0.11
CA LEU A 326 22.61 -1.23 0.83
C LEU A 326 21.93 -1.04 2.17
N HIS A 327 20.58 -1.12 2.23
CA HIS A 327 19.82 -1.03 3.48
C HIS A 327 20.20 -2.15 4.46
N GLN A 328 20.43 -3.38 3.98
CA GLN A 328 20.92 -4.48 4.82
C GLN A 328 22.31 -4.18 5.38
N TRP A 329 23.21 -3.68 4.55
CA TRP A 329 24.54 -3.26 5.01
C TRP A 329 24.47 -2.15 6.06
N VAL A 330 23.61 -1.13 5.86
CA VAL A 330 23.39 -0.05 6.83
C VAL A 330 22.85 -0.63 8.14
N LYS A 331 21.89 -1.58 8.08
CA LYS A 331 21.34 -2.24 9.26
C LYS A 331 22.40 -2.95 10.11
N GLU A 332 23.41 -3.52 9.47
CA GLU A 332 24.47 -4.28 10.13
C GLU A 332 25.60 -3.38 10.66
N ASN A 333 25.89 -2.26 9.96
CA ASN A 333 27.08 -1.45 10.23
C ASN A 333 26.77 -0.04 10.78
N ARG A 334 25.58 0.51 10.49
CA ARG A 334 25.16 1.87 10.86
C ARG A 334 23.66 1.91 11.21
N PRO A 335 23.19 1.08 12.17
CA PRO A 335 21.76 0.95 12.47
C PRO A 335 21.07 2.25 12.92
N GLU A 336 21.83 3.23 13.37
CA GLU A 336 21.35 4.57 13.74
C GLU A 336 20.85 5.40 12.54
N LEU A 337 21.14 4.98 11.30
CA LEU A 337 20.69 5.64 10.07
C LEU A 337 19.39 5.04 9.50
N LEU A 338 18.74 4.12 10.24
CA LEU A 338 17.51 3.45 9.80
C LEU A 338 16.25 3.97 10.45
#